data_b70c370bd804681207cbeee7a6079c5f
#
_entry.id   b70c370bd804681207cbeee7a6079c5f
#
_cell.length_a   1.000
_cell.length_b   1.000
_cell.length_c   1.000
_cell.angle_alpha   90.00
_cell.angle_beta   90.00
_cell.angle_gamma   90.00
#
_symmetry.space_group_name_H-M   'P 1'
#
loop_
_entity.id
_entity.type
_entity.pdbx_description
1 polymer ?
#
loop_
_entity_poly.entity_id
_entity_poly.type
_entity_poly.pdbx_seq_one_letter_code
_entity_poly.pdbx_strand_id
1 'polypeptide(L)'
;MKEKLSLATARRIALAAQGFADPRPTGAITRRHLQRVLDRTGLLQIDSVSAVVRAHYMPLYSRLGPYPMALLDDAMAPKKRMLFEYWAHEASLLPLETFPLLRWRMARAEDGMYGGLAKFGRANRPYIEEIFRQVVDRGPIAASDIEGAKGSGGWWGWSQEKHAFEWLFWAGRITTHSRRGFERLYDLPERVLPADIYDRPAPQAEDAHRDLLRISARAHGVATGICLRDYFRLSPADVKGRLEELVETGELIPVRVEGWDRQAYLHADARIPRKIQARALLAPFDPLVFERTRAEQLFGFRYRIEIYTPAEKRQYGYYVLPFLLGERIVARIDLKADRPAGILRVHAAYAEPCAPPETAAELYEELQQMCDWLGLERIEVTPAGDLGSGLMDMATRRFASDKNSTA
;
A
#
# COMPACT_ATOMS: atom_id res chain seq x y z
N MET A 1 35.13 1.99 10.06
CA MET A 1 34.54 3.19 9.40
C MET A 1 33.15 2.83 8.93
N LYS A 2 32.12 3.65 9.25
CA LYS A 2 30.78 3.41 8.70
C LYS A 2 30.82 3.63 7.18
N GLU A 3 30.28 2.67 6.45
CA GLU A 3 30.20 2.74 4.98
C GLU A 3 29.37 3.97 4.56
N LYS A 4 29.90 4.74 3.58
CA LYS A 4 29.20 5.92 3.05
C LYS A 4 28.54 5.56 1.72
N LEU A 5 27.26 5.87 1.59
CA LEU A 5 26.47 5.70 0.37
C LEU A 5 26.13 7.08 -0.20
N SER A 6 26.30 7.26 -1.51
CA SER A 6 25.73 8.44 -2.19
C SER A 6 24.19 8.34 -2.19
N LEU A 7 23.52 9.50 -2.25
CA LEU A 7 22.06 9.55 -2.36
C LEU A 7 21.56 8.78 -3.59
N ALA A 8 22.28 8.86 -4.72
CA ALA A 8 21.94 8.11 -5.94
C ALA A 8 22.01 6.59 -5.71
N THR A 9 23.03 6.10 -5.00
CA THR A 9 23.16 4.68 -4.65
C THR A 9 22.04 4.24 -3.70
N ALA A 10 21.73 5.02 -2.66
CA ALA A 10 20.65 4.74 -1.72
C ALA A 10 19.28 4.64 -2.43
N ARG A 11 19.03 5.52 -3.41
CA ARG A 11 17.82 5.51 -4.25
C ARG A 11 17.72 4.23 -5.07
N ARG A 12 18.79 3.81 -5.75
CA ARG A 12 18.81 2.56 -6.52
C ARG A 12 18.60 1.33 -5.64
N ILE A 13 19.19 1.31 -4.45
CA ILE A 13 18.97 0.24 -3.46
C ILE A 13 17.49 0.19 -3.08
N ALA A 14 16.88 1.32 -2.74
CA ALA A 14 15.47 1.40 -2.35
C ALA A 14 14.54 0.94 -3.49
N LEU A 15 14.79 1.38 -4.72
CA LEU A 15 14.02 0.98 -5.89
C LEU A 15 14.17 -0.52 -6.18
N ALA A 16 15.38 -1.07 -6.07
CA ALA A 16 15.64 -2.50 -6.28
C ALA A 16 14.97 -3.36 -5.21
N ALA A 17 15.03 -2.93 -3.94
CA ALA A 17 14.37 -3.60 -2.83
C ALA A 17 12.85 -3.70 -3.06
N GLN A 18 12.25 -2.62 -3.57
CA GLN A 18 10.83 -2.53 -3.89
C GLN A 18 10.43 -3.20 -5.23
N GLY A 19 11.37 -3.85 -5.94
CA GLY A 19 11.08 -4.60 -7.16
C GLY A 19 11.12 -3.81 -8.47
N PHE A 20 11.51 -2.53 -8.46
CA PHE A 20 11.59 -1.70 -9.67
C PHE A 20 12.85 -1.96 -10.52
N ALA A 21 13.78 -2.80 -10.04
CA ALA A 21 14.88 -3.33 -10.82
C ALA A 21 14.58 -4.69 -11.47
N ASP A 22 13.42 -5.29 -11.15
CA ASP A 22 13.02 -6.56 -11.72
C ASP A 22 12.33 -6.32 -13.07
N PRO A 23 12.57 -7.14 -14.11
CA PRO A 23 11.91 -6.97 -15.39
C PRO A 23 10.40 -7.21 -15.26
N ARG A 24 9.61 -6.39 -15.95
CA ARG A 24 8.17 -6.65 -16.10
C ARG A 24 7.97 -7.95 -16.88
N PRO A 25 7.03 -8.82 -16.48
CA PRO A 25 6.71 -10.04 -17.23
C PRO A 25 6.27 -9.72 -18.66
N THR A 26 6.71 -10.52 -19.63
CA THR A 26 6.29 -10.42 -21.04
C THR A 26 5.12 -11.34 -21.41
N GLY A 27 4.75 -12.24 -20.50
CA GLY A 27 3.65 -13.20 -20.71
C GLY A 27 2.59 -13.09 -19.63
N ALA A 28 1.72 -14.10 -19.52
CA ALA A 28 0.63 -14.14 -18.56
C ALA A 28 1.13 -13.98 -17.11
N ILE A 29 0.54 -13.04 -16.38
CA ILE A 29 0.84 -12.79 -14.99
C ILE A 29 0.10 -13.83 -14.13
N THR A 30 0.84 -14.46 -13.22
CA THR A 30 0.39 -15.58 -12.40
C THR A 30 0.61 -15.30 -10.90
N ARG A 31 0.12 -16.20 -10.04
CA ARG A 31 0.35 -16.16 -8.59
C ARG A 31 1.83 -16.09 -8.19
N ARG A 32 2.76 -16.65 -9.01
CA ARG A 32 4.21 -16.53 -8.76
C ARG A 32 4.68 -15.08 -8.88
N HIS A 33 4.13 -14.33 -9.83
CA HIS A 33 4.44 -12.91 -9.97
C HIS A 33 3.87 -12.08 -8.82
N LEU A 34 2.65 -12.40 -8.38
CA LEU A 34 2.05 -11.82 -7.17
C LEU A 34 2.95 -12.07 -5.94
N GLN A 35 3.34 -13.35 -5.72
CA GLN A 35 4.24 -13.71 -4.61
C GLN A 35 5.55 -12.91 -4.66
N ARG A 36 6.17 -12.77 -5.84
CA ARG A 36 7.39 -11.96 -6.00
C ARG A 36 7.21 -10.51 -5.55
N VAL A 37 6.06 -9.89 -5.84
CA VAL A 37 5.78 -8.53 -5.37
C VAL A 37 5.59 -8.51 -3.85
N LEU A 38 4.86 -9.48 -3.30
CA LEU A 38 4.65 -9.59 -1.85
C LEU A 38 5.96 -9.83 -1.10
N ASP A 39 6.88 -10.64 -1.64
CA ASP A 39 8.21 -10.89 -1.07
C ASP A 39 9.05 -9.59 -1.02
N ARG A 40 8.82 -8.66 -1.96
CA ARG A 40 9.48 -7.35 -2.01
C ARG A 40 8.84 -6.34 -1.07
N THR A 41 7.51 -6.30 -1.02
CA THR A 41 6.78 -5.24 -0.32
C THR A 41 6.35 -5.65 1.10
N GLY A 42 6.15 -6.93 1.36
CA GLY A 42 5.70 -7.46 2.65
C GLY A 42 4.27 -7.09 3.04
N LEU A 43 3.67 -6.11 2.38
CA LEU A 43 2.30 -5.66 2.62
C LEU A 43 1.75 -4.86 1.43
N LEU A 44 0.41 -4.75 1.34
CA LEU A 44 -0.29 -3.86 0.42
C LEU A 44 -1.32 -3.05 1.24
N GLN A 45 -1.15 -1.74 1.34
CA GLN A 45 -2.08 -0.90 2.11
C GLN A 45 -3.44 -0.81 1.42
N ILE A 46 -4.50 -1.00 2.20
CA ILE A 46 -5.88 -0.86 1.76
C ILE A 46 -6.34 0.57 2.01
N ASP A 47 -7.03 1.14 1.04
CA ASP A 47 -7.73 2.42 1.21
C ASP A 47 -9.12 2.38 0.58
N SER A 48 -10.04 3.15 1.16
CA SER A 48 -11.44 3.22 0.72
C SER A 48 -11.61 4.03 -0.56
N VAL A 49 -10.72 4.99 -0.82
CA VAL A 49 -10.79 5.86 -2.01
C VAL A 49 -10.50 5.04 -3.26
N SER A 50 -11.41 5.14 -4.23
CA SER A 50 -11.33 4.46 -5.52
C SER A 50 -11.42 5.50 -6.66
N ALA A 51 -10.48 6.44 -6.69
CA ALA A 51 -10.47 7.46 -7.75
C ALA A 51 -10.12 6.83 -9.12
N VAL A 52 -9.09 6.02 -9.15
CA VAL A 52 -8.67 5.23 -10.34
C VAL A 52 -9.04 3.77 -10.12
N VAL A 53 -8.40 3.17 -9.14
CA VAL A 53 -8.65 1.83 -8.61
C VAL A 53 -8.31 1.87 -7.11
N ARG A 54 -8.75 0.90 -6.32
CA ARG A 54 -8.38 0.87 -4.90
C ARG A 54 -6.87 0.69 -4.74
N ALA A 55 -6.31 1.38 -3.75
CA ALA A 55 -4.86 1.52 -3.56
C ALA A 55 -4.07 0.21 -3.58
N HIS A 56 -4.62 -0.87 -2.99
CA HIS A 56 -3.93 -2.17 -2.88
C HIS A 56 -3.73 -2.92 -4.22
N TYR A 57 -4.43 -2.54 -5.30
CA TYR A 57 -4.17 -3.10 -6.64
C TYR A 57 -2.96 -2.44 -7.32
N MET A 58 -2.68 -1.18 -6.98
CA MET A 58 -1.64 -0.38 -7.67
C MET A 58 -0.21 -0.90 -7.47
N PRO A 59 0.24 -1.38 -6.29
CA PRO A 59 1.62 -1.85 -6.14
C PRO A 59 1.96 -3.04 -7.05
N LEU A 60 0.98 -3.89 -7.37
CA LEU A 60 1.16 -4.95 -8.36
C LEU A 60 1.27 -4.36 -9.77
N TYR A 61 0.35 -3.48 -10.15
CA TYR A 61 0.40 -2.80 -11.44
C TYR A 61 1.71 -2.05 -11.66
N SER A 62 2.16 -1.29 -10.69
CA SER A 62 3.39 -0.50 -10.79
C SER A 62 4.63 -1.36 -11.06
N ARG A 63 4.63 -2.62 -10.59
CA ARG A 63 5.78 -3.54 -10.71
C ARG A 63 5.64 -4.55 -11.84
N LEU A 64 4.43 -4.97 -12.14
CA LEU A 64 4.15 -6.03 -13.10
C LEU A 64 3.62 -5.51 -14.45
N GLY A 65 3.10 -4.28 -14.49
CA GLY A 65 2.27 -3.79 -15.58
C GLY A 65 0.82 -4.27 -15.48
N PRO A 66 0.04 -4.19 -16.56
CA PRO A 66 -1.33 -4.68 -16.61
C PRO A 66 -1.43 -6.15 -16.17
N TYR A 67 -2.30 -6.45 -15.20
CA TYR A 67 -2.50 -7.79 -14.69
C TYR A 67 -3.98 -8.05 -14.39
N PRO A 68 -4.46 -9.31 -14.38
CA PRO A 68 -5.83 -9.62 -14.00
C PRO A 68 -6.06 -9.31 -12.51
N MET A 69 -6.92 -8.31 -12.18
CA MET A 69 -7.19 -7.93 -10.78
C MET A 69 -7.74 -9.10 -9.96
N ALA A 70 -8.49 -10.00 -10.58
CA ALA A 70 -8.97 -11.23 -9.97
C ALA A 70 -7.84 -12.11 -9.37
N LEU A 71 -6.60 -11.95 -9.82
CA LEU A 71 -5.45 -12.64 -9.23
C LEU A 71 -5.23 -12.25 -7.77
N LEU A 72 -5.42 -10.96 -7.44
CA LEU A 72 -5.32 -10.48 -6.06
C LEU A 72 -6.57 -10.84 -5.26
N ASP A 73 -7.76 -10.74 -5.88
CA ASP A 73 -9.02 -11.15 -5.23
C ASP A 73 -9.00 -12.64 -4.87
N ASP A 74 -8.51 -13.50 -5.78
CA ASP A 74 -8.30 -14.94 -5.54
C ASP A 74 -7.31 -15.20 -4.39
N ALA A 75 -6.29 -14.35 -4.23
CA ALA A 75 -5.32 -14.48 -3.14
C ALA A 75 -5.92 -14.18 -1.75
N MET A 76 -7.05 -13.49 -1.70
CA MET A 76 -7.83 -13.24 -0.49
C MET A 76 -8.98 -14.23 -0.31
N ALA A 77 -9.35 -14.98 -1.36
CA ALA A 77 -10.46 -15.91 -1.33
C ALA A 77 -10.16 -17.14 -0.45
N PRO A 78 -11.17 -17.69 0.28
CA PRO A 78 -10.96 -18.74 1.28
C PRO A 78 -10.18 -19.97 0.77
N LYS A 79 -10.49 -20.45 -0.44
CA LYS A 79 -9.88 -21.68 -1.01
C LYS A 79 -8.46 -21.50 -1.56
N LYS A 80 -8.05 -20.26 -1.82
CA LYS A 80 -6.76 -19.95 -2.47
C LYS A 80 -5.97 -18.90 -1.69
N ARG A 81 -6.27 -18.75 -0.41
CA ARG A 81 -5.75 -17.69 0.44
C ARG A 81 -4.24 -17.68 0.47
N MET A 82 -3.67 -16.51 0.22
CA MET A 82 -2.26 -16.17 0.40
C MET A 82 -2.10 -14.98 1.35
N LEU A 83 -3.18 -14.21 1.53
CA LEU A 83 -3.19 -12.94 2.25
C LEU A 83 -4.28 -12.95 3.31
N PHE A 84 -4.01 -12.25 4.39
CA PHE A 84 -5.02 -11.86 5.37
C PHE A 84 -4.99 -10.34 5.56
N GLU A 85 -6.06 -9.80 6.12
CA GLU A 85 -6.16 -8.37 6.39
C GLU A 85 -5.92 -8.10 7.86
N TYR A 86 -5.05 -7.14 8.17
CA TYR A 86 -4.85 -6.64 9.53
C TYR A 86 -4.18 -5.26 9.53
N TRP A 87 -4.00 -4.71 10.73
CA TRP A 87 -3.33 -3.44 10.96
C TRP A 87 -1.80 -3.60 10.92
N ALA A 88 -1.17 -2.99 9.91
CA ALA A 88 0.28 -2.87 9.75
C ALA A 88 0.64 -1.40 9.47
N HIS A 89 0.99 -1.03 8.24
CA HIS A 89 0.98 0.36 7.82
C HIS A 89 -0.45 0.75 7.44
N GLU A 90 -1.24 1.15 8.43
CA GLU A 90 -2.70 1.21 8.41
C GLU A 90 -3.33 -0.16 8.08
N ALA A 91 -4.60 -0.20 7.62
CA ALA A 91 -5.22 -1.43 7.17
C ALA A 91 -4.46 -1.98 5.95
N SER A 92 -3.99 -3.22 6.01
CA SER A 92 -3.15 -3.81 4.98
C SER A 92 -3.52 -5.25 4.69
N LEU A 93 -3.29 -5.68 3.44
CA LEU A 93 -3.19 -7.08 3.08
C LEU A 93 -1.76 -7.55 3.36
N LEU A 94 -1.63 -8.66 4.05
CA LEU A 94 -0.38 -9.21 4.57
C LEU A 94 -0.24 -10.67 4.14
N PRO A 95 0.96 -11.16 3.79
CA PRO A 95 1.23 -12.57 3.64
C PRO A 95 0.84 -13.35 4.89
N LEU A 96 0.31 -14.57 4.72
CA LEU A 96 -0.18 -15.41 5.82
C LEU A 96 0.88 -15.65 6.90
N GLU A 97 2.15 -15.78 6.50
CA GLU A 97 3.29 -16.00 7.39
C GLU A 97 3.51 -14.85 8.39
N THR A 98 2.94 -13.67 8.10
CA THR A 98 3.02 -12.50 9.00
C THR A 98 2.01 -12.59 10.15
N PHE A 99 0.99 -13.44 10.06
CA PHE A 99 -0.08 -13.54 11.07
C PHE A 99 0.46 -13.86 12.47
N PRO A 100 1.31 -14.88 12.70
CA PRO A 100 1.87 -15.15 14.01
C PRO A 100 2.67 -13.98 14.60
N LEU A 101 3.34 -13.20 13.73
CA LEU A 101 4.15 -12.04 14.11
C LEU A 101 3.33 -10.85 14.59
N LEU A 102 2.00 -10.85 14.40
CA LEU A 102 1.11 -9.77 14.81
C LEU A 102 0.22 -10.14 16.01
N ARG A 103 0.30 -11.38 16.52
CA ARG A 103 -0.50 -11.84 17.66
C ARG A 103 -0.21 -11.06 18.95
N TRP A 104 1.02 -10.60 19.17
CA TRP A 104 1.36 -9.72 20.29
C TRP A 104 0.55 -8.40 20.26
N ARG A 105 0.30 -7.85 19.05
CA ARG A 105 -0.53 -6.65 18.85
C ARG A 105 -1.99 -6.94 19.14
N MET A 106 -2.49 -8.08 18.71
CA MET A 106 -3.84 -8.55 19.00
C MET A 106 -4.03 -8.73 20.51
N ALA A 107 -3.08 -9.33 21.20
CA ALA A 107 -3.12 -9.51 22.66
C ALA A 107 -3.08 -8.19 23.42
N ARG A 108 -2.42 -7.15 22.88
CA ARG A 108 -2.36 -5.79 23.45
C ARG A 108 -3.36 -4.83 22.80
N ALA A 109 -4.45 -5.36 22.24
CA ALA A 109 -5.38 -4.56 21.45
C ALA A 109 -5.93 -3.34 22.20
N GLU A 110 -6.22 -3.47 23.50
CA GLU A 110 -6.77 -2.39 24.32
C GLU A 110 -5.80 -1.20 24.48
N ASP A 111 -4.49 -1.48 24.45
CA ASP A 111 -3.46 -0.46 24.60
C ASP A 111 -3.10 0.20 23.26
N GLY A 112 -3.31 -0.52 22.15
CA GLY A 112 -2.91 -0.08 20.79
C GLY A 112 -4.03 0.48 19.93
N MET A 113 -5.29 0.37 20.35
CA MET A 113 -6.44 0.87 19.61
C MET A 113 -6.53 2.39 19.62
N TYR A 114 -7.20 2.96 18.62
CA TYR A 114 -7.59 4.38 18.67
C TYR A 114 -8.35 4.65 19.98
N GLY A 115 -8.07 5.79 20.62
CA GLY A 115 -8.59 6.10 21.94
C GLY A 115 -10.12 5.97 22.07
N GLY A 116 -10.87 6.33 21.01
CA GLY A 116 -12.33 6.15 20.97
C GLY A 116 -12.74 4.67 20.97
N LEU A 117 -12.05 3.82 20.23
CA LEU A 117 -12.35 2.38 20.14
C LEU A 117 -11.99 1.66 21.45
N ALA A 118 -10.87 2.00 22.06
CA ALA A 118 -10.47 1.46 23.36
C ALA A 118 -11.48 1.86 24.48
N LYS A 119 -11.95 3.12 24.47
CA LYS A 119 -12.99 3.59 25.38
C LYS A 119 -14.30 2.84 25.16
N PHE A 120 -14.73 2.67 23.91
CA PHE A 120 -15.91 1.90 23.56
C PHE A 120 -15.79 0.45 24.06
N GLY A 121 -14.66 -0.19 23.83
CA GLY A 121 -14.39 -1.56 24.26
C GLY A 121 -14.56 -1.75 25.78
N ARG A 122 -14.00 -0.86 26.58
CA ARG A 122 -14.15 -0.90 28.05
C ARG A 122 -15.58 -0.69 28.51
N ALA A 123 -16.33 0.18 27.86
CA ALA A 123 -17.70 0.53 28.25
C ALA A 123 -18.76 -0.49 27.79
N ASN A 124 -18.48 -1.28 26.73
CA ASN A 124 -19.51 -2.09 26.05
C ASN A 124 -19.12 -3.58 25.93
N ARG A 125 -18.39 -4.13 26.90
CA ARG A 125 -17.96 -5.54 26.90
C ARG A 125 -19.09 -6.54 26.64
N PRO A 126 -20.24 -6.47 27.37
CA PRO A 126 -21.31 -7.41 27.12
C PRO A 126 -21.88 -7.38 25.72
N TYR A 127 -21.95 -6.18 25.12
CA TYR A 127 -22.39 -6.00 23.73
C TYR A 127 -21.40 -6.57 22.72
N ILE A 128 -20.09 -6.35 22.93
CA ILE A 128 -19.05 -6.93 22.09
C ILE A 128 -19.10 -8.46 22.13
N GLU A 129 -19.33 -9.08 23.30
CA GLU A 129 -19.48 -10.53 23.42
C GLU A 129 -20.75 -11.04 22.74
N GLU A 130 -21.83 -10.26 22.73
CA GLU A 130 -23.03 -10.59 21.97
C GLU A 130 -22.77 -10.61 20.46
N ILE A 131 -22.11 -9.57 19.94
CA ILE A 131 -21.71 -9.52 18.52
C ILE A 131 -20.75 -10.68 18.18
N PHE A 132 -19.83 -11.01 19.08
CA PHE A 132 -18.92 -12.14 18.87
C PHE A 132 -19.70 -13.47 18.77
N ARG A 133 -20.68 -13.71 19.62
CA ARG A 133 -21.54 -14.90 19.54
C ARG A 133 -22.27 -14.97 18.19
N GLN A 134 -22.77 -13.85 17.68
CA GLN A 134 -23.40 -13.84 16.35
C GLN A 134 -22.42 -14.21 15.23
N VAL A 135 -21.13 -13.81 15.33
CA VAL A 135 -20.10 -14.27 14.38
C VAL A 135 -19.86 -15.78 14.52
N VAL A 136 -19.79 -16.29 15.74
CA VAL A 136 -19.64 -17.75 16.00
C VAL A 136 -20.77 -18.55 15.36
N ASP A 137 -22.01 -18.09 15.54
CA ASP A 137 -23.22 -18.82 15.15
C ASP A 137 -23.55 -18.67 13.64
N ARG A 138 -23.28 -17.52 13.06
CA ARG A 138 -23.78 -17.15 11.72
C ARG A 138 -22.67 -16.84 10.70
N GLY A 139 -21.44 -16.60 11.14
CA GLY A 139 -20.37 -16.12 10.23
C GLY A 139 -20.23 -16.92 8.95
N PRO A 140 -19.77 -16.27 7.84
CA PRO A 140 -19.28 -14.89 7.78
C PRO A 140 -20.39 -13.84 7.70
N ILE A 141 -20.30 -12.79 8.53
CA ILE A 141 -21.27 -11.68 8.60
C ILE A 141 -20.59 -10.31 8.59
N ALA A 142 -21.32 -9.29 8.18
CA ALA A 142 -20.90 -7.89 8.22
C ALA A 142 -21.62 -7.11 9.34
N ALA A 143 -21.10 -5.91 9.64
CA ALA A 143 -21.77 -5.03 10.61
C ALA A 143 -23.19 -4.63 10.14
N SER A 144 -23.40 -4.48 8.84
CA SER A 144 -24.71 -4.16 8.26
C SER A 144 -25.73 -5.30 8.32
N ASP A 145 -25.31 -6.55 8.61
CA ASP A 145 -26.19 -7.71 8.75
C ASP A 145 -26.80 -7.85 10.17
N ILE A 146 -26.41 -6.97 11.10
CA ILE A 146 -26.93 -6.93 12.45
C ILE A 146 -28.23 -6.10 12.46
N GLU A 147 -29.30 -6.67 13.01
CA GLU A 147 -30.59 -5.97 13.15
C GLU A 147 -30.45 -4.72 14.01
N GLY A 148 -31.01 -3.61 13.54
CA GLY A 148 -30.92 -2.33 14.25
C GLY A 148 -29.69 -1.49 13.91
N ALA A 149 -28.78 -1.95 13.05
CA ALA A 149 -27.61 -1.21 12.61
C ALA A 149 -27.99 0.09 11.88
N LYS A 150 -28.24 1.15 12.64
CA LYS A 150 -28.42 2.51 12.11
C LYS A 150 -27.18 3.33 12.48
N GLY A 151 -26.43 3.77 11.48
CA GLY A 151 -25.35 4.74 11.69
C GLY A 151 -25.89 6.03 12.31
N SER A 152 -25.13 6.63 13.21
CA SER A 152 -25.50 7.85 13.94
C SER A 152 -25.54 9.12 13.07
N GLY A 153 -25.54 9.00 11.74
CA GLY A 153 -25.60 10.12 10.82
C GLY A 153 -24.34 11.01 10.89
N GLY A 154 -23.61 11.12 9.78
CA GLY A 154 -22.41 11.92 9.66
C GLY A 154 -21.30 11.16 8.92
N TRP A 155 -20.42 11.88 8.24
CA TRP A 155 -19.35 11.31 7.41
C TRP A 155 -18.42 10.32 8.14
N TRP A 156 -18.36 10.39 9.49
CA TRP A 156 -17.52 9.55 10.36
C TRP A 156 -18.33 8.83 11.47
N GLY A 157 -19.66 8.84 11.38
CA GLY A 157 -20.55 8.21 12.38
C GLY A 157 -20.58 6.69 12.25
N TRP A 158 -19.65 5.99 12.90
CA TRP A 158 -19.73 4.54 13.01
C TRP A 158 -20.91 4.15 13.91
N SER A 159 -21.66 3.13 13.50
CA SER A 159 -22.66 2.50 14.36
C SER A 159 -22.00 1.72 15.51
N GLN A 160 -22.77 1.37 16.52
CA GLN A 160 -22.24 0.57 17.66
C GLN A 160 -21.75 -0.80 17.18
N GLU A 161 -22.45 -1.40 16.22
CA GLU A 161 -22.09 -2.66 15.59
C GLU A 161 -20.72 -2.54 14.91
N LYS A 162 -20.52 -1.49 14.15
CA LYS A 162 -19.23 -1.22 13.48
C LYS A 162 -18.09 -1.08 14.49
N HIS A 163 -18.31 -0.42 15.62
CA HIS A 163 -17.31 -0.33 16.68
C HIS A 163 -17.01 -1.70 17.30
N ALA A 164 -18.04 -2.54 17.54
CA ALA A 164 -17.87 -3.87 18.11
C ALA A 164 -17.08 -4.79 17.16
N PHE A 165 -17.42 -4.80 15.85
CA PHE A 165 -16.66 -5.55 14.84
C PHE A 165 -15.21 -5.07 14.72
N GLU A 166 -14.96 -3.77 14.70
CA GLU A 166 -13.58 -3.24 14.61
C GLU A 166 -12.79 -3.55 15.89
N TRP A 167 -13.44 -3.54 17.08
CA TRP A 167 -12.79 -3.95 18.31
C TRP A 167 -12.39 -5.43 18.27
N LEU A 168 -13.32 -6.31 17.89
CA LEU A 168 -13.09 -7.76 17.77
C LEU A 168 -11.99 -8.07 16.71
N PHE A 169 -12.02 -7.36 15.59
CA PHE A 169 -11.03 -7.48 14.53
C PHE A 169 -9.63 -7.04 15.00
N TRP A 170 -9.55 -5.90 15.70
CA TRP A 170 -8.30 -5.42 16.27
C TRP A 170 -7.73 -6.40 17.31
N ALA A 171 -8.60 -6.98 18.15
CA ALA A 171 -8.23 -7.99 19.12
C ALA A 171 -7.92 -9.38 18.52
N GLY A 172 -8.03 -9.53 17.20
CA GLY A 172 -7.78 -10.80 16.51
C GLY A 172 -8.77 -11.90 16.83
N ARG A 173 -9.92 -11.58 17.46
CA ARG A 173 -10.99 -12.53 17.76
C ARG A 173 -11.81 -12.90 16.53
N ILE A 174 -11.85 -12.00 15.55
CA ILE A 174 -12.41 -12.21 14.22
C ILE A 174 -11.41 -11.73 13.16
N THR A 175 -11.55 -12.21 11.93
CA THR A 175 -10.76 -11.79 10.80
C THR A 175 -11.63 -11.59 9.56
N THR A 176 -11.10 -10.95 8.52
CA THR A 176 -11.81 -10.77 7.25
C THR A 176 -11.87 -12.08 6.48
N HIS A 177 -13.05 -12.66 6.36
CA HIS A 177 -13.32 -13.83 5.50
C HIS A 177 -13.29 -13.43 4.03
N SER A 178 -14.05 -12.42 3.66
CA SER A 178 -14.21 -11.90 2.30
C SER A 178 -14.78 -10.48 2.35
N ARG A 179 -15.07 -9.90 1.20
CA ARG A 179 -15.71 -8.57 1.12
C ARG A 179 -16.95 -8.60 0.25
N ARG A 180 -17.95 -7.84 0.66
CA ARG A 180 -19.15 -7.50 -0.11
C ARG A 180 -19.01 -6.04 -0.57
N GLY A 181 -18.58 -5.83 -1.81
CA GLY A 181 -18.10 -4.53 -2.24
C GLY A 181 -16.84 -4.12 -1.47
N PHE A 182 -16.94 -3.10 -0.63
CA PHE A 182 -15.83 -2.71 0.26
C PHE A 182 -16.06 -3.07 1.74
N GLU A 183 -17.25 -3.53 2.08
CA GLU A 183 -17.57 -3.97 3.44
C GLU A 183 -16.91 -5.32 3.75
N ARG A 184 -16.32 -5.46 4.94
CA ARG A 184 -15.75 -6.71 5.42
C ARG A 184 -16.86 -7.67 5.87
N LEU A 185 -16.77 -8.91 5.43
CA LEU A 185 -17.45 -10.04 6.04
C LEU A 185 -16.48 -10.72 7.00
N TYR A 186 -16.85 -10.79 8.26
CA TYR A 186 -16.00 -11.31 9.32
C TYR A 186 -16.38 -12.71 9.73
N ASP A 187 -15.37 -13.54 10.02
CA ASP A 187 -15.54 -14.86 10.61
C ASP A 187 -14.41 -15.15 11.60
N LEU A 188 -14.45 -16.31 12.24
CA LEU A 188 -13.42 -16.73 13.19
C LEU A 188 -12.09 -17.01 12.46
N PRO A 189 -10.95 -16.63 13.04
CA PRO A 189 -9.63 -16.86 12.41
C PRO A 189 -9.39 -18.33 12.08
N GLU A 190 -9.78 -19.27 12.92
CA GLU A 190 -9.65 -20.73 12.72
C GLU A 190 -10.48 -21.26 11.54
N ARG A 191 -11.53 -20.57 11.13
CA ARG A 191 -12.34 -20.92 9.94
C ARG A 191 -11.81 -20.31 8.66
N VAL A 192 -11.04 -19.23 8.79
CA VAL A 192 -10.59 -18.39 7.67
C VAL A 192 -9.16 -18.68 7.27
N LEU A 193 -8.28 -18.85 8.25
CA LEU A 193 -6.85 -19.07 8.02
C LEU A 193 -6.54 -20.56 7.86
N PRO A 194 -5.55 -20.93 7.05
CA PRO A 194 -5.04 -22.29 7.03
C PRO A 194 -4.56 -22.73 8.44
N ALA A 195 -4.83 -23.99 8.80
CA ALA A 195 -4.51 -24.50 10.14
C ALA A 195 -3.01 -24.40 10.49
N ASP A 196 -2.13 -24.65 9.50
CA ASP A 196 -0.67 -24.53 9.68
C ASP A 196 -0.20 -23.10 9.98
N ILE A 197 -1.02 -22.10 9.66
CA ILE A 197 -0.78 -20.69 9.99
C ILE A 197 -1.43 -20.33 11.32
N TYR A 198 -2.70 -20.73 11.50
CA TYR A 198 -3.45 -20.39 12.71
C TYR A 198 -2.89 -21.09 13.95
N ASP A 199 -2.54 -22.37 13.86
CA ASP A 199 -2.01 -23.17 14.97
C ASP A 199 -0.52 -22.92 15.25
N ARG A 200 0.16 -22.16 14.37
CA ARG A 200 1.58 -21.83 14.59
C ARG A 200 1.74 -21.01 15.87
N PRO A 201 2.63 -21.43 16.78
CA PRO A 201 2.87 -20.67 18.01
C PRO A 201 3.25 -19.22 17.71
N ALA A 202 2.67 -18.29 18.47
CA ALA A 202 3.11 -16.90 18.42
C ALA A 202 4.51 -16.79 19.02
N PRO A 203 5.47 -16.13 18.34
CA PRO A 203 6.76 -15.84 18.95
C PRO A 203 6.58 -14.87 20.13
N GLN A 204 7.60 -14.76 20.99
CA GLN A 204 7.64 -13.68 21.97
C GLN A 204 7.59 -12.32 21.27
N ALA A 205 7.07 -11.30 21.96
CA ALA A 205 6.86 -9.99 21.32
C ALA A 205 8.16 -9.41 20.75
N GLU A 206 9.28 -9.59 21.44
CA GLU A 206 10.61 -9.11 21.02
C GLU A 206 11.08 -9.80 19.73
N ASP A 207 10.85 -11.11 19.60
CA ASP A 207 11.19 -11.88 18.40
C ASP A 207 10.29 -11.46 17.24
N ALA A 208 8.99 -11.27 17.49
CA ALA A 208 8.06 -10.77 16.51
C ALA A 208 8.45 -9.37 15.99
N HIS A 209 8.84 -8.47 16.89
CA HIS A 209 9.30 -7.13 16.52
C HIS A 209 10.57 -7.20 15.66
N ARG A 210 11.52 -8.08 15.99
CA ARG A 210 12.74 -8.31 15.21
C ARG A 210 12.41 -8.83 13.81
N ASP A 211 11.50 -9.78 13.69
CA ASP A 211 11.09 -10.36 12.40
C ASP A 211 10.35 -9.32 11.54
N LEU A 212 9.49 -8.50 12.12
CA LEU A 212 8.83 -7.39 11.42
C LEU A 212 9.86 -6.34 10.94
N LEU A 213 10.90 -6.05 11.72
CA LEU A 213 12.00 -5.18 11.28
C LEU A 213 12.82 -5.81 10.14
N ARG A 214 13.02 -7.14 10.11
CA ARG A 214 13.64 -7.86 8.97
C ARG A 214 12.84 -7.67 7.69
N ILE A 215 11.52 -7.86 7.75
CA ILE A 215 10.62 -7.64 6.61
C ILE A 215 10.72 -6.18 6.13
N SER A 216 10.65 -5.23 7.05
CA SER A 216 10.78 -3.81 6.76
C SER A 216 12.14 -3.45 6.12
N ALA A 217 13.23 -4.00 6.66
CA ALA A 217 14.58 -3.77 6.16
C ALA A 217 14.78 -4.33 4.74
N ARG A 218 14.24 -5.52 4.48
CA ARG A 218 14.23 -6.12 3.14
C ARG A 218 13.44 -5.27 2.16
N ALA A 219 12.26 -4.80 2.56
CA ALA A 219 11.40 -3.97 1.71
C ALA A 219 12.01 -2.58 1.42
N HIS A 220 12.74 -2.01 2.36
CA HIS A 220 13.39 -0.73 2.17
C HIS A 220 14.78 -0.78 1.51
N GLY A 221 15.51 -1.88 1.68
CA GLY A 221 16.89 -2.04 1.26
C GLY A 221 17.89 -1.19 2.07
N VAL A 222 17.66 0.11 2.17
CA VAL A 222 18.37 1.06 3.04
C VAL A 222 17.38 2.03 3.66
N ALA A 223 17.44 2.22 4.98
CA ALA A 223 16.48 3.07 5.71
C ALA A 223 17.03 3.54 7.06
N THR A 224 16.44 4.61 7.60
CA THR A 224 16.65 5.01 9.00
C THR A 224 15.86 4.10 9.93
N GLY A 225 16.24 4.03 11.21
CA GLY A 225 15.46 3.27 12.20
C GLY A 225 14.00 3.74 12.33
N ILE A 226 13.73 5.02 12.04
CA ILE A 226 12.36 5.56 12.01
C ILE A 226 11.56 4.92 10.87
N CYS A 227 12.12 4.88 9.65
CA CYS A 227 11.43 4.27 8.50
C CYS A 227 11.22 2.77 8.73
N LEU A 228 12.21 2.07 9.31
CA LEU A 228 12.11 0.64 9.59
C LEU A 228 10.95 0.31 10.54
N ARG A 229 10.80 1.08 11.63
CA ARG A 229 9.70 0.83 12.58
C ARG A 229 8.35 1.28 12.05
N ASP A 230 8.30 2.36 11.24
CA ASP A 230 7.07 2.91 10.71
C ASP A 230 6.35 1.95 9.77
N TYR A 231 7.10 1.09 9.09
CA TYR A 231 6.57 0.09 8.13
C TYR A 231 5.47 -0.79 8.72
N PHE A 232 5.60 -1.19 9.97
CA PHE A 232 4.61 -1.94 10.72
C PHE A 232 4.04 -1.17 11.90
N ARG A 233 4.17 0.16 11.93
CA ARG A 233 3.69 1.01 13.04
C ARG A 233 4.18 0.52 14.41
N LEU A 234 5.45 0.10 14.49
CA LEU A 234 6.08 -0.26 15.75
C LEU A 234 6.39 0.99 16.57
N SER A 235 6.15 0.94 17.89
CA SER A 235 6.51 2.03 18.79
C SER A 235 8.03 2.11 18.99
N PRO A 236 8.58 3.22 19.47
CA PRO A 236 9.99 3.28 19.87
C PRO A 236 10.37 2.22 20.91
N ALA A 237 9.45 1.87 21.83
CA ALA A 237 9.68 0.84 22.84
C ALA A 237 9.77 -0.57 22.21
N ASP A 238 8.95 -0.89 21.21
CA ASP A 238 8.94 -2.19 20.53
C ASP A 238 10.26 -2.45 19.78
N VAL A 239 10.94 -1.39 19.31
CA VAL A 239 12.19 -1.53 18.52
C VAL A 239 13.45 -1.33 19.34
N LYS A 240 13.34 -1.01 20.63
CA LYS A 240 14.49 -0.78 21.51
C LYS A 240 15.33 -2.06 21.63
N GLY A 241 16.62 -1.96 21.25
CA GLY A 241 17.54 -3.10 21.22
C GLY A 241 17.42 -4.00 19.99
N ARG A 242 16.30 -3.98 19.26
CA ARG A 242 16.07 -4.89 18.12
C ARG A 242 16.92 -4.54 16.90
N LEU A 243 17.18 -3.25 16.66
CA LEU A 243 18.06 -2.83 15.57
C LEU A 243 19.52 -3.20 15.85
N GLU A 244 19.96 -3.06 17.09
CA GLU A 244 21.28 -3.44 17.54
C GLU A 244 21.50 -4.95 17.38
N GLU A 245 20.53 -5.79 17.75
CA GLU A 245 20.57 -7.24 17.56
C GLU A 245 20.72 -7.62 16.08
N LEU A 246 19.96 -6.96 15.18
CA LEU A 246 20.08 -7.19 13.74
C LEU A 246 21.42 -6.73 13.16
N VAL A 247 22.06 -5.73 13.79
CA VAL A 247 23.42 -5.32 13.43
C VAL A 247 24.45 -6.35 13.94
N GLU A 248 24.30 -6.86 15.16
CA GLU A 248 25.18 -7.85 15.77
C GLU A 248 25.15 -9.19 14.99
N THR A 249 23.97 -9.58 14.48
CA THR A 249 23.83 -10.76 13.61
C THR A 249 24.29 -10.54 12.16
N GLY A 250 24.65 -9.29 11.81
CA GLY A 250 25.12 -8.93 10.48
C GLY A 250 24.00 -8.78 9.42
N GLU A 251 22.75 -8.85 9.82
CA GLU A 251 21.59 -8.67 8.93
C GLU A 251 21.40 -7.21 8.51
N LEU A 252 21.79 -6.26 9.38
CA LEU A 252 21.81 -4.83 9.11
C LEU A 252 23.23 -4.29 9.23
N ILE A 253 23.64 -3.50 8.25
CA ILE A 253 24.92 -2.81 8.21
C ILE A 253 24.68 -1.33 8.47
N PRO A 254 25.22 -0.74 9.56
CA PRO A 254 25.11 0.69 9.82
C PRO A 254 25.87 1.50 8.77
N VAL A 255 25.16 2.36 8.05
CA VAL A 255 25.72 3.20 6.97
C VAL A 255 25.37 4.67 7.17
N ARG A 256 26.08 5.56 6.46
CA ARG A 256 25.69 6.96 6.30
C ARG A 256 25.28 7.20 4.85
N VAL A 257 24.11 7.79 4.65
CA VAL A 257 23.64 8.21 3.34
C VAL A 257 23.86 9.71 3.20
N GLU A 258 24.40 10.13 2.07
CA GLU A 258 24.60 11.54 1.74
C GLU A 258 23.28 12.33 1.86
N GLY A 259 23.32 13.46 2.57
CA GLY A 259 22.16 14.32 2.80
C GLY A 259 21.18 13.81 3.88
N TRP A 260 21.47 12.68 4.54
CA TRP A 260 20.65 12.22 5.65
C TRP A 260 21.32 12.52 7.00
N ASP A 261 20.59 13.18 7.89
CA ASP A 261 21.11 13.55 9.22
C ASP A 261 21.19 12.36 10.18
N ARG A 262 20.35 11.33 9.95
CA ARG A 262 20.23 10.18 10.85
C ARG A 262 21.02 8.99 10.36
N GLN A 263 21.43 8.13 11.31
CA GLN A 263 21.98 6.82 11.01
C GLN A 263 20.99 6.02 10.15
N ALA A 264 21.50 5.47 9.05
CA ALA A 264 20.78 4.51 8.21
C ALA A 264 21.36 3.10 8.39
N TYR A 265 20.54 2.13 7.98
CA TYR A 265 20.87 0.71 8.00
C TYR A 265 20.65 0.16 6.59
N LEU A 266 21.67 -0.51 6.06
CA LEU A 266 21.61 -1.24 4.79
C LEU A 266 21.28 -2.69 5.13
N HIS A 267 20.30 -3.28 4.44
CA HIS A 267 20.05 -4.72 4.52
C HIS A 267 21.25 -5.49 3.90
N ALA A 268 21.76 -6.52 4.56
CA ALA A 268 22.97 -7.23 4.12
C ALA A 268 22.86 -7.75 2.69
N ASP A 269 21.68 -8.26 2.30
CA ASP A 269 21.41 -8.79 0.95
C ASP A 269 20.87 -7.75 -0.02
N ALA A 270 21.02 -6.45 0.28
CA ALA A 270 20.51 -5.40 -0.59
C ALA A 270 21.21 -5.39 -1.94
N ARG A 271 20.44 -5.45 -3.02
CA ARG A 271 20.95 -5.31 -4.40
C ARG A 271 21.36 -3.86 -4.65
N ILE A 272 22.52 -3.66 -5.24
CA ILE A 272 23.07 -2.33 -5.62
C ILE A 272 23.20 -2.28 -7.14
N PRO A 273 22.12 -2.05 -7.90
CA PRO A 273 22.20 -1.99 -9.36
C PRO A 273 22.94 -0.72 -9.82
N ARG A 274 23.57 -0.81 -10.97
CA ARG A 274 24.25 0.35 -11.59
C ARG A 274 23.26 1.37 -12.13
N LYS A 275 22.08 0.90 -12.60
CA LYS A 275 21.03 1.71 -13.21
C LYS A 275 19.66 1.06 -12.96
N ILE A 276 18.62 1.87 -12.83
CA ILE A 276 17.22 1.47 -12.81
C ILE A 276 16.50 2.12 -14.01
N GLN A 277 15.66 1.34 -14.68
CA GLN A 277 14.85 1.79 -15.83
C GLN A 277 13.36 1.56 -15.54
N ALA A 278 12.90 2.09 -14.42
CA ALA A 278 11.49 1.99 -14.05
C ALA A 278 10.63 2.98 -14.85
N ARG A 279 9.39 2.58 -15.14
CA ARG A 279 8.31 3.46 -15.58
C ARG A 279 7.04 3.01 -14.87
N ALA A 280 6.49 3.82 -13.99
CA ALA A 280 5.33 3.41 -13.20
C ALA A 280 4.58 4.60 -12.60
N LEU A 281 3.24 4.53 -12.62
CA LEU A 281 2.39 5.31 -11.72
C LEU A 281 2.31 4.62 -10.36
N LEU A 282 2.46 5.38 -9.29
CA LEU A 282 2.43 4.88 -7.92
C LEU A 282 1.13 5.30 -7.23
N ALA A 283 0.58 4.40 -6.40
CA ALA A 283 -0.49 4.83 -5.50
C ALA A 283 0.07 5.79 -4.43
N PRO A 284 -0.77 6.67 -3.86
CA PRO A 284 -0.38 7.48 -2.70
C PRO A 284 0.11 6.65 -1.51
N PHE A 285 -0.32 5.40 -1.43
CA PHE A 285 -0.04 4.45 -0.35
C PHE A 285 0.92 3.32 -0.78
N ASP A 286 1.63 3.50 -1.90
CA ASP A 286 2.68 2.56 -2.31
C ASP A 286 3.81 2.55 -1.28
N PRO A 287 4.34 1.36 -0.89
CA PRO A 287 5.42 1.25 0.10
C PRO A 287 6.69 2.05 -0.23
N LEU A 288 6.91 2.41 -1.49
CA LEU A 288 8.01 3.28 -1.87
C LEU A 288 7.85 4.71 -1.36
N VAL A 289 6.60 5.22 -1.28
CA VAL A 289 6.32 6.65 -1.02
C VAL A 289 5.40 6.91 0.18
N PHE A 290 4.83 5.89 0.82
CA PHE A 290 3.86 6.12 1.91
C PHE A 290 4.50 6.76 3.17
N GLU A 291 5.80 6.55 3.45
CA GLU A 291 6.54 7.32 4.46
C GLU A 291 7.10 8.58 3.76
N ARG A 292 6.50 9.73 4.07
CA ARG A 292 6.68 10.99 3.33
C ARG A 292 8.07 11.58 3.48
N THR A 293 8.64 11.51 4.69
CA THR A 293 9.99 12.01 4.95
C THR A 293 11.03 11.22 4.16
N ARG A 294 10.86 9.90 4.07
CA ARG A 294 11.72 9.04 3.26
C ARG A 294 11.59 9.36 1.76
N ALA A 295 10.35 9.57 1.27
CA ALA A 295 10.12 9.94 -0.14
C ALA A 295 10.82 11.27 -0.48
N GLU A 296 10.75 12.25 0.41
CA GLU A 296 11.46 13.52 0.27
C GLU A 296 12.98 13.33 0.31
N GLN A 297 13.50 12.56 1.26
CA GLN A 297 14.93 12.28 1.39
C GLN A 297 15.52 11.53 0.19
N LEU A 298 14.81 10.55 -0.37
CA LEU A 298 15.30 9.75 -1.50
C LEU A 298 15.16 10.48 -2.84
N PHE A 299 14.03 11.15 -3.06
CA PHE A 299 13.65 11.65 -4.38
C PHE A 299 13.58 13.18 -4.47
N GLY A 300 13.70 13.91 -3.36
CA GLY A 300 13.39 15.34 -3.32
C GLY A 300 11.89 15.61 -3.49
N PHE A 301 11.08 14.58 -3.36
CA PHE A 301 9.65 14.61 -3.67
C PHE A 301 8.82 14.86 -2.42
N ARG A 302 8.44 16.11 -2.22
CA ARG A 302 7.53 16.50 -1.14
C ARG A 302 6.10 16.16 -1.53
N TYR A 303 5.51 15.18 -0.85
CA TYR A 303 4.21 14.64 -1.19
C TYR A 303 3.21 14.73 -0.05
N ARG A 304 2.03 15.24 -0.37
CA ARG A 304 0.86 15.26 0.53
C ARG A 304 -0.38 14.86 -0.26
N ILE A 305 -1.16 13.93 0.27
CA ILE A 305 -2.47 13.61 -0.31
C ILE A 305 -3.49 14.67 0.12
N GLU A 306 -4.33 15.13 -0.82
CA GLU A 306 -5.25 16.24 -0.60
C GLU A 306 -6.73 15.82 -0.63
N ILE A 307 -7.02 14.53 -0.44
CA ILE A 307 -8.40 13.99 -0.46
C ILE A 307 -9.32 14.64 0.60
N TYR A 308 -8.75 15.10 1.71
CA TYR A 308 -9.46 15.80 2.79
C TYR A 308 -9.38 17.32 2.69
N THR A 309 -8.63 17.83 1.71
CA THR A 309 -8.49 19.27 1.48
C THR A 309 -9.67 19.75 0.62
N PRO A 310 -10.38 20.85 1.01
CA PRO A 310 -11.39 21.46 0.17
C PRO A 310 -10.88 21.75 -1.25
N ALA A 311 -11.73 21.61 -2.27
CA ALA A 311 -11.32 21.65 -3.67
C ALA A 311 -10.53 22.91 -4.04
N GLU A 312 -10.96 24.05 -3.54
CA GLU A 312 -10.36 25.37 -3.79
C GLU A 312 -9.00 25.60 -3.12
N LYS A 313 -8.61 24.69 -2.19
CA LYS A 313 -7.34 24.74 -1.45
C LYS A 313 -6.36 23.67 -1.90
N ARG A 314 -6.75 22.82 -2.86
CA ARG A 314 -5.86 21.76 -3.38
C ARG A 314 -4.82 22.40 -4.30
N GLN A 315 -3.56 21.99 -4.08
CA GLN A 315 -2.44 22.46 -4.90
C GLN A 315 -2.30 21.65 -6.19
N TYR A 316 -2.45 20.31 -6.09
CA TYR A 316 -2.18 19.40 -7.21
C TYR A 316 -3.38 18.55 -7.62
N GLY A 317 -4.41 18.45 -6.80
CA GLY A 317 -5.61 17.71 -7.12
C GLY A 317 -6.15 16.85 -5.99
N TYR A 318 -7.12 15.99 -6.30
CA TYR A 318 -7.81 15.16 -5.31
C TYR A 318 -7.04 13.86 -4.99
N TYR A 319 -6.71 13.09 -6.04
CA TYR A 319 -6.05 11.79 -5.91
C TYR A 319 -4.83 11.72 -6.82
N VAL A 320 -3.80 12.38 -6.37
CA VAL A 320 -2.58 12.60 -7.14
C VAL A 320 -1.65 11.40 -7.05
N LEU A 321 -1.27 10.86 -8.20
CA LEU A 321 -0.34 9.74 -8.33
C LEU A 321 1.05 10.26 -8.68
N PRO A 322 2.12 9.87 -7.97
CA PRO A 322 3.50 10.10 -8.39
C PRO A 322 3.84 9.27 -9.63
N PHE A 323 4.58 9.85 -10.57
CA PHE A 323 5.11 9.15 -11.73
C PHE A 323 6.62 8.92 -11.58
N LEU A 324 7.00 7.65 -11.50
CA LEU A 324 8.38 7.18 -11.44
C LEU A 324 8.88 6.92 -12.86
N LEU A 325 9.99 7.58 -13.24
CA LEU A 325 10.70 7.34 -14.49
C LEU A 325 12.21 7.19 -14.22
N GLY A 326 12.77 6.07 -14.65
CA GLY A 326 14.15 5.71 -14.32
C GLY A 326 14.35 5.58 -12.81
N GLU A 327 15.14 6.47 -12.24
CA GLU A 327 15.48 6.47 -10.81
C GLU A 327 14.79 7.61 -10.03
N ARG A 328 13.88 8.36 -10.65
CA ARG A 328 13.31 9.59 -10.07
C ARG A 328 11.80 9.62 -10.18
N ILE A 329 11.17 10.28 -9.22
CA ILE A 329 9.77 10.72 -9.35
C ILE A 329 9.82 12.03 -10.12
N VAL A 330 9.30 12.01 -11.34
CA VAL A 330 9.47 13.11 -12.32
C VAL A 330 8.20 13.91 -12.56
N ALA A 331 7.04 13.37 -12.13
CA ALA A 331 5.77 14.07 -12.27
C ALA A 331 4.77 13.64 -11.20
N ARG A 332 3.71 14.41 -11.07
CA ARG A 332 2.50 14.11 -10.31
C ARG A 332 1.28 14.36 -11.16
N ILE A 333 0.29 13.47 -11.05
CA ILE A 333 -0.87 13.51 -11.92
C ILE A 333 -2.15 13.21 -11.13
N ASP A 334 -3.17 14.06 -11.27
CA ASP A 334 -4.50 13.83 -10.68
C ASP A 334 -5.38 13.08 -11.67
N LEU A 335 -5.75 11.85 -11.32
CA LEU A 335 -6.47 10.91 -12.17
C LEU A 335 -7.80 10.47 -11.58
N LYS A 336 -8.76 10.21 -12.48
CA LYS A 336 -10.03 9.58 -12.16
C LYS A 336 -10.47 8.62 -13.26
N ALA A 337 -10.84 7.40 -12.88
CA ALA A 337 -11.52 6.46 -13.78
C ALA A 337 -13.03 6.73 -13.78
N ASP A 338 -13.53 7.33 -14.84
CA ASP A 338 -14.95 7.54 -15.09
C ASP A 338 -15.50 6.32 -15.82
N ARG A 339 -15.78 5.24 -15.06
CA ARG A 339 -16.21 3.95 -15.60
C ARG A 339 -17.52 4.01 -16.38
N PRO A 340 -18.55 4.76 -15.92
CA PRO A 340 -19.78 4.89 -16.72
C PRO A 340 -19.57 5.51 -18.11
N ALA A 341 -18.58 6.40 -18.23
CA ALA A 341 -18.25 7.06 -19.50
C ALA A 341 -17.15 6.33 -20.29
N GLY A 342 -16.52 5.28 -19.74
CA GLY A 342 -15.38 4.59 -20.34
C GLY A 342 -14.11 5.44 -20.43
N ILE A 343 -13.91 6.40 -19.52
CA ILE A 343 -12.87 7.44 -19.65
C ILE A 343 -11.88 7.39 -18.50
N LEU A 344 -10.59 7.44 -18.82
CA LEU A 344 -9.54 7.83 -17.86
C LEU A 344 -9.36 9.36 -17.93
N ARG A 345 -9.83 10.05 -16.90
CA ARG A 345 -9.73 11.53 -16.84
C ARG A 345 -8.42 11.94 -16.18
N VAL A 346 -7.65 12.76 -16.89
CA VAL A 346 -6.51 13.49 -16.36
C VAL A 346 -7.00 14.87 -15.97
N HIS A 347 -7.11 15.14 -14.67
CA HIS A 347 -7.58 16.44 -14.19
C HIS A 347 -6.47 17.49 -14.19
N ALA A 348 -5.23 17.07 -13.87
CA ALA A 348 -4.05 17.93 -13.91
C ALA A 348 -2.77 17.07 -13.95
N ALA A 349 -1.70 17.60 -14.55
CA ALA A 349 -0.39 16.95 -14.58
C ALA A 349 0.73 17.97 -14.44
N TYR A 350 1.65 17.71 -13.49
CA TYR A 350 2.74 18.61 -13.15
C TYR A 350 4.08 17.91 -13.20
N ALA A 351 5.08 18.53 -13.83
CA ALA A 351 6.47 18.07 -13.81
C ALA A 351 7.12 18.38 -12.45
N GLU A 352 7.99 17.50 -12.00
CA GLU A 352 8.91 17.81 -10.92
C GLU A 352 10.17 18.51 -11.47
N PRO A 353 10.92 19.27 -10.66
CA PRO A 353 12.13 19.99 -11.13
C PRO A 353 13.18 19.11 -11.80
N CYS A 354 13.14 17.81 -11.55
CA CYS A 354 14.07 16.84 -12.13
C CYS A 354 13.51 16.10 -13.36
N ALA A 355 12.36 16.54 -13.90
CA ALA A 355 11.70 15.90 -15.03
C ALA A 355 12.52 16.05 -16.31
N PRO A 356 12.87 14.93 -17.00
CA PRO A 356 13.53 14.99 -18.29
C PRO A 356 12.52 15.37 -19.39
N PRO A 357 13.00 15.82 -20.56
CA PRO A 357 12.14 16.27 -21.66
C PRO A 357 11.11 15.24 -22.14
N GLU A 358 11.44 13.95 -22.08
CA GLU A 358 10.58 12.84 -22.48
C GLU A 358 9.45 12.53 -21.49
N THR A 359 9.39 13.22 -20.35
CA THR A 359 8.42 12.92 -19.26
C THR A 359 6.98 12.85 -19.73
N ALA A 360 6.54 13.80 -20.57
CA ALA A 360 5.15 13.82 -21.06
C ALA A 360 4.85 12.59 -21.94
N ALA A 361 5.79 12.21 -22.82
CA ALA A 361 5.64 11.05 -23.70
C ALA A 361 5.58 9.74 -22.90
N GLU A 362 6.52 9.53 -21.99
CA GLU A 362 6.58 8.34 -21.15
C GLU A 362 5.38 8.24 -20.20
N LEU A 363 4.90 9.39 -19.69
CA LEU A 363 3.69 9.45 -18.89
C LEU A 363 2.45 9.07 -19.72
N TYR A 364 2.35 9.57 -20.95
CA TYR A 364 1.23 9.23 -21.83
C TYR A 364 1.17 7.73 -22.16
N GLU A 365 2.30 7.11 -22.44
CA GLU A 365 2.41 5.66 -22.64
C GLU A 365 1.97 4.86 -21.39
N GLU A 366 2.32 5.33 -20.19
CA GLU A 366 1.89 4.69 -18.94
C GLU A 366 0.39 4.88 -18.70
N LEU A 367 -0.17 6.03 -19.09
CA LEU A 367 -1.62 6.29 -19.03
C LEU A 367 -2.40 5.40 -19.99
N GLN A 368 -1.88 5.14 -21.19
CA GLN A 368 -2.50 4.21 -22.13
C GLN A 368 -2.57 2.79 -21.56
N GLN A 369 -1.44 2.29 -21.03
CA GLN A 369 -1.42 0.98 -20.37
C GLN A 369 -2.39 0.91 -19.19
N MET A 370 -2.52 1.98 -18.42
CA MET A 370 -3.48 2.05 -17.32
C MET A 370 -4.92 2.08 -17.82
N CYS A 371 -5.21 2.82 -18.89
CA CYS A 371 -6.53 2.88 -19.52
C CYS A 371 -6.97 1.48 -19.97
N ASP A 372 -6.10 0.76 -20.68
CA ASP A 372 -6.31 -0.61 -21.14
C ASP A 372 -6.51 -1.58 -19.98
N TRP A 373 -5.66 -1.49 -18.93
CA TRP A 373 -5.77 -2.32 -17.74
C TRP A 373 -7.09 -2.15 -16.98
N LEU A 374 -7.62 -0.92 -16.98
CA LEU A 374 -8.88 -0.58 -16.33
C LEU A 374 -10.11 -0.90 -17.22
N GLY A 375 -9.90 -1.35 -18.47
CA GLY A 375 -10.97 -1.59 -19.44
C GLY A 375 -11.69 -0.31 -19.85
N LEU A 376 -10.97 0.83 -19.91
CA LEU A 376 -11.50 2.11 -20.34
C LEU A 376 -11.20 2.34 -21.83
N GLU A 377 -12.05 3.10 -22.50
CA GLU A 377 -12.00 3.28 -23.96
C GLU A 377 -11.04 4.36 -24.42
N ARG A 378 -10.86 5.41 -23.58
CA ARG A 378 -10.06 6.57 -23.98
C ARG A 378 -9.55 7.38 -22.78
N ILE A 379 -8.56 8.24 -23.06
CA ILE A 379 -8.00 9.21 -22.14
C ILE A 379 -8.54 10.59 -22.50
N GLU A 380 -9.07 11.31 -21.53
CA GLU A 380 -9.41 12.74 -21.66
C GLU A 380 -8.53 13.56 -20.73
N VAL A 381 -7.92 14.60 -21.28
CA VAL A 381 -6.95 15.44 -20.56
C VAL A 381 -7.51 16.86 -20.41
N THR A 382 -7.59 17.34 -19.19
CA THR A 382 -7.75 18.77 -18.90
C THR A 382 -6.35 19.42 -18.99
N PRO A 383 -6.15 20.53 -19.75
CA PRO A 383 -4.83 21.15 -19.91
C PRO A 383 -4.44 21.95 -18.66
N ALA A 384 -4.44 21.30 -17.50
CA ALA A 384 -4.03 21.87 -16.22
C ALA A 384 -2.67 21.31 -15.78
N GLY A 385 -1.84 22.17 -15.22
CA GLY A 385 -0.43 21.89 -14.95
C GLY A 385 0.44 22.02 -16.20
N ASP A 386 1.75 22.05 -16.00
CA ASP A 386 2.75 22.28 -17.05
C ASP A 386 2.89 21.13 -18.06
N LEU A 387 2.48 19.91 -17.69
CA LEU A 387 2.40 18.76 -18.60
C LEU A 387 1.03 18.61 -19.29
N GLY A 388 -0.02 19.30 -18.82
CA GLY A 388 -1.38 19.08 -19.27
C GLY A 388 -1.60 19.31 -20.76
N SER A 389 -1.07 20.40 -21.34
CA SER A 389 -1.22 20.71 -22.77
C SER A 389 -0.52 19.67 -23.66
N GLY A 390 0.70 19.25 -23.31
CA GLY A 390 1.41 18.20 -24.05
C GLY A 390 0.67 16.86 -24.05
N LEU A 391 0.13 16.45 -22.91
CA LEU A 391 -0.67 15.23 -22.79
C LEU A 391 -1.98 15.32 -23.60
N MET A 392 -2.63 16.48 -23.60
CA MET A 392 -3.86 16.72 -24.38
C MET A 392 -3.61 16.59 -25.89
N ASP A 393 -2.51 17.15 -26.39
CA ASP A 393 -2.12 17.03 -27.80
C ASP A 393 -1.89 15.56 -28.19
N MET A 394 -1.23 14.77 -27.35
CA MET A 394 -0.99 13.35 -27.56
C MET A 394 -2.32 12.56 -27.58
N ALA A 395 -3.22 12.81 -26.63
CA ALA A 395 -4.52 12.18 -26.57
C ALA A 395 -5.37 12.47 -27.82
N THR A 396 -5.35 13.72 -28.29
CA THR A 396 -6.08 14.15 -29.49
C THR A 396 -5.56 13.48 -30.76
N ARG A 397 -4.23 13.41 -30.94
CA ARG A 397 -3.61 12.75 -32.09
C ARG A 397 -3.93 11.27 -32.16
N ARG A 398 -3.87 10.59 -31.01
CA ARG A 398 -4.17 9.15 -30.93
C ARG A 398 -5.63 8.87 -31.30
N PHE A 399 -6.57 9.61 -30.75
CA PHE A 399 -7.98 9.47 -31.04
C PHE A 399 -8.32 9.66 -32.53
N ALA A 400 -7.61 10.58 -33.19
CA ALA A 400 -7.75 10.79 -34.62
C ALA A 400 -7.21 9.59 -35.43
N SER A 401 -6.07 9.01 -35.02
CA SER A 401 -5.48 7.84 -35.70
C SER A 401 -6.34 6.58 -35.56
N ASP A 402 -6.92 6.35 -34.39
CA ASP A 402 -7.74 5.17 -34.13
C ASP A 402 -9.08 5.20 -34.93
N LYS A 403 -9.67 6.40 -35.11
CA LYS A 403 -10.86 6.57 -35.99
C LYS A 403 -10.57 6.28 -37.47
N ASN A 404 -9.35 6.64 -37.94
CA ASN A 404 -8.97 6.39 -39.33
C ASN A 404 -8.58 4.92 -39.58
N SER A 405 -8.29 4.15 -38.55
CA SER A 405 -7.93 2.72 -38.63
C SER A 405 -9.15 1.79 -38.59
N THR A 406 -10.31 2.32 -38.17
CA THR A 406 -11.61 1.59 -38.09
C THR A 406 -12.59 1.99 -39.19
N ALA A 407 -12.26 2.93 -40.05
CA ALA A 407 -12.97 3.31 -41.26
C ALA A 407 -12.33 2.65 -42.52
#